data_e1cc9e58aa0da94bb4c878ccc67f7be0
#
_entry.id   e1cc9e58aa0da94bb4c878ccc67f7be0
#
_cell.length_a   1.000
_cell.length_b   1.000
_cell.length_c   1.000
_cell.angle_alpha   90.00
_cell.angle_beta   90.00
_cell.angle_gamma   90.00
#
_symmetry.space_group_name_H-M   'P 1'
#
loop_
_entity.id
_entity.type
_entity.pdbx_description
1 polymer ?
#
loop_
_entity_poly.entity_id
_entity_poly.type
_entity_poly.pdbx_seq_one_letter_code
_entity_poly.pdbx_strand_id
1 'polypeptide(L)'
;MKTEVLRDIKKTEEEYQKTITVAQEEKKHSHSQAELEADNQVTKAQSNAEQYKKLKLEEARHQAALKHAEIIKNGNQRAAAIMAKGAPHLSKAVQLLVARFKEQLHVNA
;
A
#
# COMPACT_ATOMS: atom_id res chain seq x y z
N MET A 1 -48.66 8.24 -64.23
CA MET A 1 -47.51 9.11 -63.96
C MET A 1 -47.54 9.74 -62.58
N LYS A 2 -48.59 10.41 -62.16
CA LYS A 2 -48.69 11.02 -60.82
C LYS A 2 -48.58 10.00 -59.66
N THR A 3 -49.13 8.80 -59.88
CA THR A 3 -49.13 7.72 -58.88
C THR A 3 -47.69 7.13 -58.64
N GLU A 4 -46.92 7.02 -59.71
CA GLU A 4 -45.51 6.54 -59.62
C GLU A 4 -44.63 7.53 -58.93
N VAL A 5 -44.77 8.83 -59.21
CA VAL A 5 -43.98 9.88 -58.53
C VAL A 5 -44.29 9.94 -57.02
N LEU A 6 -45.57 9.84 -56.65
CA LEU A 6 -46.02 9.81 -55.27
C LEU A 6 -45.46 8.58 -54.51
N ARG A 7 -45.49 7.42 -55.22
CA ARG A 7 -44.91 6.17 -54.64
C ARG A 7 -43.44 6.27 -54.44
N ASP A 8 -42.69 6.86 -55.34
CA ASP A 8 -41.23 7.08 -55.23
C ASP A 8 -40.89 8.05 -54.10
N ILE A 9 -41.63 9.14 -53.98
CA ILE A 9 -41.48 10.10 -52.90
C ILE A 9 -41.72 9.43 -51.56
N LYS A 10 -42.80 8.67 -51.43
CA LYS A 10 -43.12 7.94 -50.21
C LYS A 10 -42.06 6.92 -49.84
N LYS A 11 -41.54 6.19 -50.82
CA LYS A 11 -40.45 5.24 -50.64
C LYS A 11 -39.18 5.91 -50.15
N THR A 12 -38.82 7.05 -50.73
CA THR A 12 -37.66 7.84 -50.34
C THR A 12 -37.81 8.37 -48.90
N GLU A 13 -38.98 8.83 -48.52
CA GLU A 13 -39.28 9.28 -47.16
C GLU A 13 -39.16 8.13 -46.16
N GLU A 14 -39.66 6.95 -46.49
CA GLU A 14 -39.55 5.75 -45.63
C GLU A 14 -38.08 5.32 -45.45
N GLU A 15 -37.30 5.32 -46.54
CA GLU A 15 -35.87 5.02 -46.49
C GLU A 15 -35.11 6.04 -45.66
N TYR A 16 -35.45 7.32 -45.79
CA TYR A 16 -34.87 8.39 -44.99
C TYR A 16 -35.17 8.21 -43.50
N GLN A 17 -36.43 7.94 -43.17
CA GLN A 17 -36.83 7.67 -41.78
C GLN A 17 -36.12 6.45 -41.19
N LYS A 18 -35.99 5.37 -41.95
CA LYS A 18 -35.21 4.20 -41.54
C LYS A 18 -33.74 4.53 -41.24
N THR A 19 -33.13 5.31 -42.14
CA THR A 19 -31.72 5.72 -41.96
C THR A 19 -31.54 6.54 -40.70
N ILE A 20 -32.44 7.47 -40.40
CA ILE A 20 -32.40 8.26 -39.17
C ILE A 20 -32.59 7.38 -37.93
N THR A 21 -33.57 6.48 -37.97
CA THR A 21 -33.84 5.57 -36.85
C THR A 21 -32.65 4.67 -36.55
N VAL A 22 -32.04 4.09 -37.58
CA VAL A 22 -30.85 3.26 -37.45
C VAL A 22 -29.67 4.08 -36.88
N ALA A 23 -29.46 5.28 -37.39
CA ALA A 23 -28.41 6.17 -36.92
C ALA A 23 -28.59 6.53 -35.44
N GLN A 24 -29.83 6.80 -35.02
CA GLN A 24 -30.15 7.09 -33.63
C GLN A 24 -29.91 5.89 -32.71
N GLU A 25 -30.29 4.70 -33.18
CA GLU A 25 -30.04 3.45 -32.43
C GLU A 25 -28.55 3.16 -32.31
N GLU A 26 -27.78 3.31 -33.37
CA GLU A 26 -26.34 3.15 -33.38
C GLU A 26 -25.67 4.16 -32.44
N LYS A 27 -26.13 5.40 -32.44
CA LYS A 27 -25.65 6.43 -31.50
C LYS A 27 -25.89 6.03 -30.05
N LYS A 28 -27.10 5.57 -29.73
CA LYS A 28 -27.43 5.10 -28.37
C LYS A 28 -26.58 3.92 -27.98
N HIS A 29 -26.40 2.95 -28.86
CA HIS A 29 -25.61 1.76 -28.61
C HIS A 29 -24.14 2.12 -28.37
N SER A 30 -23.55 2.97 -29.20
CA SER A 30 -22.17 3.43 -29.06
C SER A 30 -21.97 4.18 -27.77
N HIS A 31 -22.93 5.04 -27.40
CA HIS A 31 -22.88 5.79 -26.15
C HIS A 31 -22.93 4.86 -24.92
N SER A 32 -23.85 3.90 -24.94
CA SER A 32 -23.96 2.90 -23.86
C SER A 32 -22.71 2.05 -23.73
N GLN A 33 -22.11 1.63 -24.85
CA GLN A 33 -20.86 0.89 -24.84
C GLN A 33 -19.70 1.72 -24.29
N ALA A 34 -19.61 2.98 -24.69
CA ALA A 34 -18.58 3.89 -24.20
C ALA A 34 -18.69 4.11 -22.69
N GLU A 35 -19.91 4.28 -22.18
CA GLU A 35 -20.16 4.39 -20.73
C GLU A 35 -19.76 3.12 -20.00
N LEU A 36 -20.13 1.97 -20.53
CA LEU A 36 -19.77 0.67 -19.94
C LEU A 36 -18.25 0.47 -19.90
N GLU A 37 -17.56 0.78 -21.00
CA GLU A 37 -16.10 0.70 -21.06
C GLU A 37 -15.44 1.67 -20.07
N ALA A 38 -15.96 2.89 -19.99
CA ALA A 38 -15.45 3.88 -19.03
C ALA A 38 -15.60 3.40 -17.58
N ASP A 39 -16.77 2.88 -17.23
CA ASP A 39 -17.04 2.34 -15.90
C ASP A 39 -16.15 1.13 -15.61
N ASN A 40 -15.96 0.24 -16.58
CA ASN A 40 -15.07 -0.90 -16.43
C ASN A 40 -13.62 -0.47 -16.24
N GLN A 41 -13.16 0.55 -16.96
CA GLN A 41 -11.81 1.10 -16.80
C GLN A 41 -11.61 1.71 -15.42
N VAL A 42 -12.58 2.46 -14.93
CA VAL A 42 -12.54 3.06 -13.58
C VAL A 42 -12.52 1.97 -12.51
N THR A 43 -13.40 0.98 -12.62
CA THR A 43 -13.45 -0.15 -11.68
C THR A 43 -12.12 -0.92 -11.66
N LYS A 44 -11.56 -1.18 -12.83
CA LYS A 44 -10.28 -1.88 -12.97
C LYS A 44 -9.13 -1.06 -12.37
N ALA A 45 -9.11 0.25 -12.63
CA ALA A 45 -8.11 1.14 -12.07
C ALA A 45 -8.20 1.20 -10.55
N GLN A 46 -9.41 1.27 -9.99
CA GLN A 46 -9.62 1.24 -8.54
C GLN A 46 -9.16 -0.07 -7.92
N SER A 47 -9.50 -1.20 -8.55
CA SER A 47 -9.05 -2.53 -8.09
C SER A 47 -7.53 -2.65 -8.12
N ASN A 48 -6.90 -2.21 -9.20
CA ASN A 48 -5.44 -2.23 -9.32
C ASN A 48 -4.77 -1.32 -8.29
N ALA A 49 -5.34 -0.15 -8.03
CA ALA A 49 -4.85 0.78 -7.02
C ALA A 49 -4.95 0.19 -5.61
N GLU A 50 -6.06 -0.49 -5.29
CA GLU A 50 -6.23 -1.17 -4.00
C GLU A 50 -5.23 -2.32 -3.82
N GLN A 51 -4.99 -3.11 -4.86
CA GLN A 51 -4.00 -4.18 -4.84
C GLN A 51 -2.58 -3.63 -4.67
N TYR A 52 -2.25 -2.56 -5.39
CA TYR A 52 -0.96 -1.88 -5.26
C TYR A 52 -0.74 -1.34 -3.85
N LYS A 53 -1.73 -0.69 -3.29
CA LYS A 53 -1.71 -0.19 -1.90
C LYS A 53 -1.46 -1.31 -0.91
N LYS A 54 -2.18 -2.41 -1.05
CA LYS A 54 -2.04 -3.60 -0.21
C LYS A 54 -0.64 -4.18 -0.26
N LEU A 55 -0.11 -4.34 -1.47
CA LEU A 55 1.24 -4.85 -1.69
C LEU A 55 2.30 -3.94 -1.06
N LYS A 56 2.17 -2.62 -1.26
CA LYS A 56 3.11 -1.64 -0.69
C LYS A 56 3.06 -1.59 0.83
N LEU A 57 1.87 -1.73 1.41
CA LEU A 57 1.73 -1.82 2.87
C LEU A 57 2.36 -3.09 3.42
N GLU A 58 2.19 -4.22 2.76
CA GLU A 58 2.83 -5.48 3.15
C GLU A 58 4.35 -5.40 3.07
N GLU A 59 4.88 -4.84 1.99
CA GLU A 59 6.32 -4.60 1.84
C GLU A 59 6.86 -3.69 2.95
N ALA A 60 6.16 -2.58 3.22
CA ALA A 60 6.57 -1.64 4.27
C ALA A 60 6.55 -2.28 5.66
N ARG A 61 5.54 -3.08 5.96
CA ARG A 61 5.45 -3.83 7.22
C ARG A 61 6.57 -4.86 7.35
N HIS A 62 6.86 -5.56 6.27
CA HIS A 62 7.96 -6.53 6.25
C HIS A 62 9.31 -5.85 6.49
N GLN A 63 9.57 -4.74 5.78
CA GLN A 63 10.78 -3.94 5.97
C GLN A 63 10.89 -3.40 7.39
N ALA A 64 9.79 -2.89 7.94
CA ALA A 64 9.74 -2.40 9.31
C ALA A 64 10.00 -3.51 10.33
N ALA A 65 9.46 -4.71 10.10
CA ALA A 65 9.71 -5.88 10.97
C ALA A 65 11.19 -6.29 10.95
N LEU A 66 11.81 -6.30 9.77
CA LEU A 66 13.24 -6.59 9.63
C LEU A 66 14.10 -5.57 10.37
N LYS A 67 13.81 -4.28 10.20
CA LYS A 67 14.51 -3.20 10.91
C LYS A 67 14.32 -3.30 12.41
N HIS A 68 13.11 -3.59 12.84
CA HIS A 68 12.81 -3.77 14.26
C HIS A 68 13.63 -4.91 14.86
N ALA A 69 13.66 -6.05 14.18
CA ALA A 69 14.45 -7.20 14.62
C ALA A 69 15.95 -6.87 14.69
N GLU A 70 16.47 -6.13 13.73
CA GLU A 70 17.87 -5.68 13.70
C GLU A 70 18.20 -4.73 14.86
N ILE A 71 17.31 -3.76 15.11
CA ILE A 71 17.48 -2.80 16.21
C ILE A 71 17.48 -3.53 17.56
N ILE A 72 16.56 -4.47 17.76
CA ILE A 72 16.49 -5.27 18.98
C ILE A 72 17.76 -6.12 19.16
N LYS A 73 18.21 -6.77 18.09
CA LYS A 73 19.45 -7.55 18.10
C LYS A 73 20.66 -6.69 18.47
N ASN A 74 20.81 -5.54 17.83
CA ASN A 74 21.90 -4.61 18.11
C ASN A 74 21.82 -4.06 19.53
N GLY A 75 20.60 -3.73 20.00
CA GLY A 75 20.39 -3.28 21.38
C GLY A 75 20.76 -4.34 22.41
N ASN A 76 20.39 -5.59 22.18
CA ASN A 76 20.76 -6.71 23.05
C ASN A 76 22.27 -6.95 23.07
N GLN A 77 22.93 -6.84 21.91
CA GLN A 77 24.39 -6.95 21.83
C GLN A 77 25.09 -5.83 22.58
N ARG A 78 24.59 -4.60 22.46
CA ARG A 78 25.11 -3.46 23.22
C ARG A 78 24.92 -3.61 24.74
N ALA A 79 23.73 -4.05 25.12
CA ALA A 79 23.44 -4.31 26.53
C ALA A 79 24.37 -5.38 27.12
N ALA A 80 24.56 -6.48 26.37
CA ALA A 80 25.49 -7.53 26.76
C ALA A 80 26.95 -7.03 26.89
N ALA A 81 27.38 -6.19 25.94
CA ALA A 81 28.71 -5.59 25.98
C ALA A 81 28.90 -4.64 27.19
N ILE A 82 27.89 -3.85 27.51
CA ILE A 82 27.89 -2.97 28.67
C ILE A 82 27.95 -3.78 29.96
N MET A 83 27.15 -4.83 30.08
CA MET A 83 27.16 -5.74 31.21
C MET A 83 28.50 -6.44 31.38
N ALA A 84 29.10 -6.92 30.29
CA ALA A 84 30.39 -7.55 30.29
C ALA A 84 31.50 -6.59 30.74
N LYS A 85 31.45 -5.33 30.35
CA LYS A 85 32.36 -4.27 30.81
C LYS A 85 32.12 -3.91 32.27
N GLY A 86 30.87 -3.87 32.67
CA GLY A 86 30.52 -3.47 34.05
C GLY A 86 30.85 -4.50 35.11
N ALA A 87 30.73 -5.79 34.80
CA ALA A 87 30.95 -6.88 35.72
C ALA A 87 32.36 -6.83 36.42
N PRO A 88 33.49 -6.67 35.68
CA PRO A 88 34.80 -6.49 36.30
C PRO A 88 34.89 -5.25 37.16
N HIS A 89 34.26 -4.16 36.75
CA HIS A 89 34.26 -2.91 37.55
C HIS A 89 33.49 -3.07 38.84
N LEU A 90 32.36 -3.78 38.81
CA LEU A 90 31.59 -4.10 40.00
C LEU A 90 32.44 -4.93 41.00
N SER A 91 33.10 -5.96 40.51
CA SER A 91 33.99 -6.80 41.30
C SER A 91 35.12 -5.98 41.96
N LYS A 92 35.76 -5.10 41.19
CA LYS A 92 36.82 -4.20 41.73
C LYS A 92 36.27 -3.23 42.76
N ALA A 93 35.07 -2.69 42.54
CA ALA A 93 34.44 -1.78 43.51
C ALA A 93 34.13 -2.49 44.83
N VAL A 94 33.64 -3.71 44.77
CA VAL A 94 33.37 -4.54 45.95
C VAL A 94 34.66 -4.84 46.69
N GLN A 95 35.73 -5.22 46.00
CA GLN A 95 37.05 -5.49 46.60
C GLN A 95 37.62 -4.25 47.28
N LEU A 96 37.52 -3.09 46.65
CA LEU A 96 37.97 -1.81 47.21
C LEU A 96 37.19 -1.45 48.45
N LEU A 97 35.89 -1.61 48.44
CA LEU A 97 35.02 -1.34 49.60
C LEU A 97 35.38 -2.25 50.78
N VAL A 98 35.58 -3.52 50.55
CA VAL A 98 35.97 -4.51 51.56
C VAL A 98 37.35 -4.17 52.12
N ALA A 99 38.30 -3.82 51.26
CA ALA A 99 39.64 -3.43 51.69
C ALA A 99 39.62 -2.19 52.58
N ARG A 100 38.88 -1.16 52.22
CA ARG A 100 38.74 0.06 53.05
C ARG A 100 38.02 -0.20 54.37
N PHE A 101 37.03 -1.06 54.36
CA PHE A 101 36.34 -1.45 55.58
C PHE A 101 37.27 -2.17 56.54
N LYS A 102 38.12 -3.08 56.07
CA LYS A 102 39.11 -3.78 56.82
C LYS A 102 40.17 -2.81 57.39
N GLU A 103 40.63 -1.85 56.59
CA GLU A 103 41.58 -0.81 57.07
C GLU A 103 41.01 0.00 58.22
N GLN A 104 39.72 0.40 58.06
CA GLN A 104 39.05 1.18 59.12
C GLN A 104 38.86 0.39 60.39
N LEU A 105 38.63 -0.89 60.34
CA LEU A 105 38.56 -1.79 61.44
C LEU A 105 39.93 -1.91 62.15
N HIS A 106 41.02 -1.99 61.39
CA HIS A 106 42.39 -2.03 61.93
C HIS A 106 42.77 -0.73 62.59
N VAL A 107 42.42 0.41 62.08
CA VAL A 107 42.70 1.74 62.65
C VAL A 107 41.92 1.95 63.94
N ASN A 108 40.72 1.41 64.07
CA ASN A 108 39.88 1.55 65.26
C ASN A 108 40.11 0.48 66.31
N ALA A 109 40.92 -0.48 65.98
CA ALA A 109 41.38 -1.51 66.94
C ALA A 109 42.73 -1.08 67.58
#